data_a17d1c567e88e9142b49902773f65c13
#
_entry.id   a17d1c567e88e9142b49902773f65c13
#
_cell.length_a   1.000
_cell.length_b   1.000
_cell.length_c   1.000
_cell.angle_alpha   90.00
_cell.angle_beta   90.00
_cell.angle_gamma   90.00
#
_symmetry.space_group_name_H-M   'P 1'
#
loop_
_entity.id
_entity.type
_entity.pdbx_description
1 polymer ?
#
loop_
_entity_poly.entity_id
_entity_poly.type
_entity_poly.pdbx_seq_one_letter_code
_entity_poly.pdbx_strand_id
1 'polypeptide(L)'
;MDFILKDPNLGAYLAKTTTGLCFPCLEAEFDRLEFVTEFNRGTAWLGEPGLNYRYTGRDHIAKDLSAFEMLSNLTDLARRNAIEMGFNPKELPLFNHLLINRYIGSQKLAMHKDDEPELIGPIASLSIGASAPFYYGDQSLEVSQGDFLIGNRNFFTKLKHGVGSPTPARVESCGYDEETSGPIYPHARYNLTWRTIAPELTQVQRDRDQAKWADCMPLELL
;
A
#
# COMPACT_ATOMS: atom_id res chain seq x y z
N MET A 1 16.01 -0.16 -13.64
CA MET A 1 14.92 0.56 -12.94
C MET A 1 15.27 2.04 -12.92
N ASP A 2 14.35 2.89 -13.41
CA ASP A 2 14.59 4.34 -13.46
C ASP A 2 14.10 4.98 -12.17
N PHE A 3 15.01 5.51 -11.36
CA PHE A 3 14.66 6.16 -10.11
C PHE A 3 14.11 7.57 -10.34
N ILE A 4 12.91 7.83 -9.86
CA ILE A 4 12.28 9.16 -9.81
C ILE A 4 12.73 9.89 -8.54
N LEU A 5 12.86 9.17 -7.42
CA LEU A 5 13.36 9.65 -6.16
C LEU A 5 14.36 8.63 -5.60
N LYS A 6 15.50 9.13 -5.15
CA LYS A 6 16.45 8.33 -4.38
C LYS A 6 16.94 9.18 -3.22
N ASP A 7 16.38 8.96 -2.05
CA ASP A 7 16.80 9.64 -0.82
C ASP A 7 17.27 8.63 0.23
N PRO A 8 18.56 8.26 0.22
CA PRO A 8 19.11 7.31 1.17
C PRO A 8 19.08 7.84 2.62
N ASN A 9 19.04 9.16 2.83
CA ASN A 9 18.96 9.74 4.18
C ASN A 9 17.58 9.52 4.80
N LEU A 10 16.53 9.60 3.97
CA LEU A 10 15.17 9.26 4.36
C LEU A 10 14.90 7.75 4.27
N GLY A 11 15.77 6.98 3.60
CA GLY A 11 15.57 5.55 3.34
C GLY A 11 14.36 5.30 2.43
N ALA A 12 14.09 6.22 1.49
CA ALA A 12 12.97 6.14 0.56
C ALA A 12 13.46 6.11 -0.89
N TYR A 13 12.84 5.27 -1.69
CA TYR A 13 13.12 5.11 -3.11
C TYR A 13 11.81 5.02 -3.88
N LEU A 14 11.70 5.79 -4.95
CA LEU A 14 10.61 5.71 -5.91
C LEU A 14 11.18 5.41 -7.29
N ALA A 15 10.69 4.37 -7.91
CA ALA A 15 11.08 3.99 -9.25
C ALA A 15 9.87 3.62 -10.10
N LYS A 16 9.99 3.79 -11.42
CA LYS A 16 9.01 3.25 -12.36
C LYS A 16 9.26 1.78 -12.57
N THR A 17 8.22 0.97 -12.38
CA THR A 17 8.29 -0.46 -12.69
C THR A 17 8.08 -0.63 -14.19
N THR A 18 9.07 -1.17 -14.90
CA THR A 18 9.03 -1.36 -16.35
C THR A 18 8.30 -2.62 -16.81
N THR A 19 7.78 -3.42 -15.90
CA THR A 19 7.02 -4.62 -16.23
C THR A 19 5.64 -4.23 -16.74
N GLY A 20 5.24 -4.75 -17.89
CA GLY A 20 3.95 -4.49 -18.53
C GLY A 20 2.76 -4.86 -17.64
N LEU A 21 2.42 -3.96 -16.74
CA LEU A 21 1.25 -4.10 -15.88
C LEU A 21 0.00 -3.91 -16.74
N CYS A 22 -0.74 -5.00 -16.95
CA CYS A 22 -2.02 -4.96 -17.63
C CYS A 22 -3.09 -4.42 -16.69
N PHE A 23 -3.48 -3.14 -16.85
CA PHE A 23 -4.53 -2.56 -16.02
C PHE A 23 -5.86 -3.32 -16.12
N PRO A 24 -6.40 -3.65 -17.31
CA PRO A 24 -7.65 -4.40 -17.43
C PRO A 24 -7.60 -5.79 -16.76
N CYS A 25 -6.46 -6.48 -16.87
CA CYS A 25 -6.30 -7.78 -16.22
C CYS A 25 -6.29 -7.65 -14.68
N LEU A 26 -5.62 -6.63 -14.15
CA LEU A 26 -5.60 -6.34 -12.71
C LEU A 26 -6.96 -5.86 -12.21
N GLU A 27 -7.65 -5.03 -12.98
CA GLU A 27 -8.98 -4.54 -12.62
C GLU A 27 -9.97 -5.71 -12.49
N ALA A 28 -9.95 -6.68 -13.41
CA ALA A 28 -10.76 -7.89 -13.32
C ALA A 28 -10.44 -8.72 -12.05
N GLU A 29 -9.19 -8.73 -11.58
CA GLU A 29 -8.84 -9.38 -10.32
C GLU A 29 -9.31 -8.57 -9.11
N PHE A 30 -9.21 -7.24 -9.17
CA PHE A 30 -9.73 -6.34 -8.13
C PHE A 30 -11.24 -6.41 -7.97
N ASP A 31 -12.00 -6.66 -9.05
CA ASP A 31 -13.45 -6.85 -9.01
C ASP A 31 -13.88 -8.09 -8.23
N ARG A 32 -12.98 -9.06 -8.06
CA ARG A 32 -13.21 -10.24 -7.21
C ARG A 32 -12.95 -9.98 -5.73
N LEU A 33 -12.40 -8.82 -5.38
CA LEU A 33 -12.13 -8.44 -4.01
C LEU A 33 -13.36 -7.80 -3.37
N GLU A 34 -13.62 -8.17 -2.13
CA GLU A 34 -14.57 -7.46 -1.28
C GLU A 34 -13.88 -6.26 -0.64
N PHE A 35 -14.18 -5.08 -1.14
CA PHE A 35 -13.70 -3.84 -0.53
C PHE A 35 -14.61 -3.39 0.59
N VAL A 36 -14.05 -3.20 1.77
CA VAL A 36 -14.73 -2.52 2.89
C VAL A 36 -14.45 -1.03 2.78
N THR A 37 -15.49 -0.20 2.87
CA THR A 37 -15.31 1.25 2.87
C THR A 37 -14.89 1.71 4.27
N GLU A 38 -13.65 2.18 4.37
CA GLU A 38 -13.06 2.65 5.62
C GLU A 38 -12.20 3.90 5.36
N PHE A 39 -12.18 4.81 6.31
CA PHE A 39 -11.29 5.98 6.28
C PHE A 39 -11.28 6.72 4.94
N ASN A 40 -12.47 6.93 4.35
CA ASN A 40 -12.66 7.61 3.07
C ASN A 40 -12.00 6.90 1.86
N ARG A 41 -11.93 5.57 1.86
CA ARG A 41 -11.48 4.72 0.74
C ARG A 41 -12.02 3.29 0.86
N GLY A 42 -11.92 2.52 -0.21
CA GLY A 42 -12.12 1.08 -0.14
C GLY A 42 -10.82 0.39 0.31
N THR A 43 -10.92 -0.61 1.20
CA THR A 43 -9.78 -1.41 1.65
C THR A 43 -10.06 -2.89 1.46
N ALA A 44 -9.04 -3.64 1.02
CA ALA A 44 -9.03 -5.09 1.01
C ALA A 44 -7.72 -5.58 1.65
N TRP A 45 -7.83 -6.61 2.49
CA TRP A 45 -6.74 -7.11 3.32
C TRP A 45 -6.42 -8.55 2.92
N LEU A 46 -5.22 -8.77 2.38
CA LEU A 46 -4.74 -10.06 1.89
C LEU A 46 -3.41 -10.42 2.57
N GLY A 47 -3.07 -11.71 2.59
CA GLY A 47 -1.81 -12.15 3.16
C GLY A 47 -1.80 -13.63 3.47
N GLU A 48 -1.01 -14.02 4.45
CA GLU A 48 -1.06 -15.36 5.02
C GLU A 48 -2.45 -15.60 5.65
N PRO A 49 -3.08 -16.76 5.41
CA PRO A 49 -4.42 -17.02 5.91
C PRO A 49 -4.52 -16.86 7.43
N GLY A 50 -5.46 -16.03 7.88
CA GLY A 50 -5.71 -15.80 9.30
C GLY A 50 -4.75 -14.81 9.97
N LEU A 51 -3.82 -14.23 9.23
CA LEU A 51 -2.98 -13.16 9.76
C LEU A 51 -3.88 -12.00 10.21
N ASN A 52 -3.75 -11.63 11.47
CA ASN A 52 -4.51 -10.53 12.06
C ASN A 52 -3.61 -9.29 12.15
N TYR A 53 -4.12 -8.19 11.63
CA TYR A 53 -3.49 -6.88 11.72
C TYR A 53 -4.43 -5.88 12.38
N ARG A 54 -3.94 -5.19 13.39
CA ARG A 54 -4.73 -4.20 14.12
C ARG A 54 -4.45 -2.79 13.60
N TYR A 55 -5.42 -2.22 12.91
CA TYR A 55 -5.31 -0.88 12.35
C TYR A 55 -6.41 0.04 12.91
N THR A 56 -6.01 1.21 13.42
CA THR A 56 -6.92 2.22 14.00
C THR A 56 -7.94 1.64 14.99
N GLY A 57 -7.49 0.74 15.87
CA GLY A 57 -8.32 0.13 16.90
C GLY A 57 -9.22 -1.02 16.45
N ARG A 58 -9.14 -1.45 15.18
CA ARG A 58 -9.89 -2.57 14.61
C ARG A 58 -8.99 -3.69 14.17
N ASP A 59 -9.44 -4.91 14.36
CA ASP A 59 -8.75 -6.11 13.87
C ASP A 59 -9.19 -6.39 12.42
N HIS A 60 -8.21 -6.59 11.54
CA HIS A 60 -8.40 -6.97 10.15
C HIS A 60 -7.76 -8.34 9.91
N ILE A 61 -8.57 -9.29 9.54
CA ILE A 61 -8.09 -10.64 9.22
C ILE A 61 -7.80 -10.71 7.73
N ALA A 62 -6.56 -11.06 7.38
CA ALA A 62 -6.15 -11.20 5.99
C ALA A 62 -6.87 -12.38 5.33
N LYS A 63 -7.39 -12.15 4.12
CA LYS A 63 -7.83 -13.21 3.22
C LYS A 63 -6.60 -13.84 2.55
N ASP A 64 -6.75 -15.08 2.14
CA ASP A 64 -5.67 -15.82 1.50
C ASP A 64 -5.23 -15.17 0.18
N LEU A 65 -4.00 -14.65 0.17
CA LEU A 65 -3.40 -14.02 -1.01
C LEU A 65 -3.19 -15.03 -2.14
N SER A 66 -2.96 -16.31 -1.82
CA SER A 66 -2.72 -17.36 -2.83
C SER A 66 -3.92 -17.63 -3.74
N ALA A 67 -5.12 -17.21 -3.33
CA ALA A 67 -6.32 -17.26 -4.16
C ALA A 67 -6.34 -16.24 -5.32
N PHE A 68 -5.35 -15.33 -5.36
CA PHE A 68 -5.21 -14.25 -6.33
C PHE A 68 -3.84 -14.33 -7.01
N GLU A 69 -3.77 -15.05 -8.14
CA GLU A 69 -2.50 -15.38 -8.80
C GLU A 69 -1.70 -14.14 -9.21
N MET A 70 -2.35 -13.15 -9.82
CA MET A 70 -1.67 -11.92 -10.24
C MET A 70 -1.14 -11.12 -9.05
N LEU A 71 -1.89 -11.04 -7.95
CA LEU A 71 -1.45 -10.34 -6.75
C LEU A 71 -0.30 -11.08 -6.05
N SER A 72 -0.29 -12.43 -6.10
CA SER A 72 0.84 -13.23 -5.63
C SER A 72 2.09 -12.97 -6.47
N ASN A 73 1.96 -12.94 -7.79
CA ASN A 73 3.07 -12.61 -8.71
C ASN A 73 3.60 -11.19 -8.50
N LEU A 74 2.71 -10.23 -8.23
CA LEU A 74 3.10 -8.85 -7.89
C LEU A 74 3.81 -8.77 -6.53
N THR A 75 3.48 -9.66 -5.59
CA THR A 75 4.22 -9.75 -4.32
C THR A 75 5.67 -10.19 -4.54
N ASP A 76 5.90 -11.15 -5.42
CA ASP A 76 7.26 -11.55 -5.79
C ASP A 76 8.00 -10.46 -6.57
N LEU A 77 7.30 -9.71 -7.40
CA LEU A 77 7.86 -8.52 -8.05
C LEU A 77 8.25 -7.46 -7.02
N ALA A 78 7.40 -7.21 -6.03
CA ALA A 78 7.70 -6.25 -4.96
C ALA A 78 8.97 -6.65 -4.19
N ARG A 79 9.16 -7.93 -3.89
CA ARG A 79 10.39 -8.45 -3.26
C ARG A 79 11.61 -8.24 -4.12
N ARG A 80 11.54 -8.57 -5.43
CA ARG A 80 12.66 -8.35 -6.37
C ARG A 80 13.02 -6.87 -6.46
N ASN A 81 12.03 -6.00 -6.63
CA ASN A 81 12.26 -4.56 -6.69
C ASN A 81 12.92 -4.03 -5.42
N ALA A 82 12.49 -4.49 -4.25
CA ALA A 82 13.10 -4.13 -2.98
C ALA A 82 14.59 -4.51 -2.93
N ILE A 83 14.94 -5.72 -3.38
CA ILE A 83 16.33 -6.18 -3.43
C ILE A 83 17.16 -5.33 -4.42
N GLU A 84 16.61 -5.02 -5.58
CA GLU A 84 17.28 -4.16 -6.57
C GLU A 84 17.50 -2.72 -6.07
N MET A 85 16.62 -2.24 -5.16
CA MET A 85 16.76 -0.96 -4.47
C MET A 85 17.75 -1.01 -3.31
N GLY A 86 18.39 -2.15 -3.06
CA GLY A 86 19.46 -2.32 -2.06
C GLY A 86 18.99 -2.77 -0.69
N PHE A 87 17.73 -3.20 -0.53
CA PHE A 87 17.30 -3.82 0.70
C PHE A 87 17.87 -5.23 0.80
N ASN A 88 18.45 -5.55 1.97
CA ASN A 88 19.08 -6.85 2.19
C ASN A 88 18.00 -7.94 2.33
N PRO A 89 17.99 -8.99 1.48
CA PRO A 89 16.96 -10.04 1.55
C PRO A 89 16.98 -10.83 2.87
N LYS A 90 18.07 -10.80 3.63
CA LYS A 90 18.14 -11.42 4.97
C LYS A 90 17.49 -10.56 6.05
N GLU A 91 17.38 -9.26 5.79
CA GLU A 91 16.76 -8.28 6.68
C GLU A 91 15.35 -7.91 6.20
N LEU A 92 15.02 -8.25 4.96
CA LEU A 92 13.69 -8.11 4.41
C LEU A 92 12.83 -9.25 4.96
N PRO A 93 11.98 -8.98 5.93
CA PRO A 93 10.93 -9.94 6.24
C PRO A 93 10.16 -10.20 4.94
N LEU A 94 9.74 -11.42 4.77
CA LEU A 94 8.83 -11.77 3.68
C LEU A 94 7.60 -10.89 3.82
N PHE A 95 7.23 -10.13 2.79
CA PHE A 95 5.96 -9.43 2.76
C PHE A 95 4.84 -10.47 2.94
N ASN A 96 4.34 -10.61 4.15
CA ASN A 96 3.30 -11.58 4.51
C ASN A 96 1.90 -10.95 4.51
N HIS A 97 1.82 -9.66 4.22
CA HIS A 97 0.58 -8.90 4.21
C HIS A 97 0.54 -7.91 3.05
N LEU A 98 -0.60 -7.84 2.38
CA LEU A 98 -0.92 -6.92 1.29
C LEU A 98 -2.21 -6.16 1.62
N LEU A 99 -2.10 -4.86 1.82
CA LEU A 99 -3.24 -3.95 1.88
C LEU A 99 -3.47 -3.35 0.49
N ILE A 100 -4.68 -3.50 -0.04
CA ILE A 100 -5.09 -2.83 -1.27
C ILE A 100 -6.04 -1.69 -0.89
N ASN A 101 -5.64 -0.47 -1.20
CA ASN A 101 -6.47 0.72 -1.07
C ASN A 101 -7.05 1.07 -2.44
N ARG A 102 -8.37 1.24 -2.53
CA ARG A 102 -9.07 1.72 -3.72
C ARG A 102 -9.60 3.13 -3.45
N TYR A 103 -9.25 4.06 -4.33
CA TYR A 103 -9.69 5.45 -4.29
C TYR A 103 -10.53 5.77 -5.53
N ILE A 104 -11.71 6.37 -5.34
CA ILE A 104 -12.63 6.78 -6.41
C ILE A 104 -13.10 8.21 -6.13
N GLY A 105 -13.14 9.03 -7.16
CA GLY A 105 -13.63 10.41 -7.06
C GLY A 105 -12.80 11.26 -6.08
N SER A 106 -13.43 11.79 -5.03
CA SER A 106 -12.76 12.65 -4.04
C SER A 106 -12.13 11.89 -2.86
N GLN A 107 -12.10 10.57 -2.92
CA GLN A 107 -11.48 9.75 -1.87
C GLN A 107 -9.98 10.02 -1.78
N LYS A 108 -9.47 10.03 -0.56
CA LYS A 108 -8.07 10.34 -0.26
C LYS A 108 -7.64 9.68 1.05
N LEU A 109 -6.34 9.63 1.30
CA LEU A 109 -5.78 9.21 2.58
C LEU A 109 -5.13 10.41 3.27
N ALA A 110 -5.64 10.77 4.44
CA ALA A 110 -5.10 11.86 5.23
C ALA A 110 -3.65 11.59 5.65
N MET A 111 -2.93 12.66 5.97
CA MET A 111 -1.55 12.57 6.46
C MET A 111 -1.49 11.79 7.78
N HIS A 112 -0.78 10.68 7.78
CA HIS A 112 -0.62 9.75 8.91
C HIS A 112 0.81 9.23 8.99
N LYS A 113 1.09 8.41 9.98
CA LYS A 113 2.32 7.64 10.13
C LYS A 113 1.94 6.18 10.26
N ASP A 114 2.75 5.30 9.68
CA ASP A 114 2.65 3.86 9.89
C ASP A 114 3.54 3.50 11.10
N ASP A 115 3.07 3.81 12.30
CA ASP A 115 3.84 3.66 13.54
C ASP A 115 3.35 2.50 14.43
N GLU A 116 2.57 1.59 13.86
CA GLU A 116 2.10 0.40 14.54
C GLU A 116 3.27 -0.52 14.92
N PRO A 117 3.34 -1.00 16.18
CA PRO A 117 4.42 -1.85 16.67
C PRO A 117 4.61 -3.14 15.87
N GLU A 118 3.52 -3.72 15.39
CA GLU A 118 3.53 -4.97 14.65
C GLU A 118 4.04 -4.86 13.21
N LEU A 119 4.16 -3.63 12.67
CA LEU A 119 4.80 -3.38 11.39
C LEU A 119 6.32 -3.46 11.56
N ILE A 120 6.93 -4.45 10.93
CA ILE A 120 8.38 -4.64 10.94
C ILE A 120 8.95 -4.52 9.54
N GLY A 121 10.17 -4.01 9.41
CA GLY A 121 10.84 -3.89 8.12
C GLY A 121 10.34 -2.75 7.20
N PRO A 122 10.69 -2.81 5.92
CA PRO A 122 10.27 -1.84 4.93
C PRO A 122 8.81 -1.98 4.56
N ILE A 123 8.24 -0.90 4.00
CA ILE A 123 6.94 -0.91 3.35
C ILE A 123 7.15 -0.64 1.87
N ALA A 124 6.54 -1.45 1.03
CA ALA A 124 6.55 -1.28 -0.42
C ALA A 124 5.15 -0.92 -0.93
N SER A 125 5.07 -0.11 -1.96
CA SER A 125 3.81 0.36 -2.51
C SER A 125 3.88 0.44 -4.04
N LEU A 126 2.86 -0.08 -4.72
CA LEU A 126 2.70 -0.01 -6.17
C LEU A 126 1.42 0.73 -6.51
N SER A 127 1.50 1.72 -7.39
CA SER A 127 0.36 2.47 -7.90
C SER A 127 -0.19 1.83 -9.17
N ILE A 128 -1.50 1.62 -9.22
CA ILE A 128 -2.22 1.02 -10.35
C ILE A 128 -3.40 1.92 -10.71
N GLY A 129 -3.61 2.17 -12.00
CA GLY A 129 -4.72 2.95 -12.51
C GLY A 129 -4.49 4.46 -12.48
N ALA A 130 -5.45 5.24 -11.97
CA ALA A 130 -5.39 6.70 -11.95
C ALA A 130 -4.19 7.23 -11.17
N SER A 131 -3.68 8.39 -11.57
CA SER A 131 -2.61 9.10 -10.84
C SER A 131 -3.15 9.78 -9.59
N ALA A 132 -2.27 10.07 -8.64
CA ALA A 132 -2.60 10.87 -7.47
C ALA A 132 -1.36 11.55 -6.88
N PRO A 133 -1.49 12.70 -6.22
CA PRO A 133 -0.40 13.26 -5.45
C PRO A 133 -0.14 12.41 -4.20
N PHE A 134 1.10 12.04 -4.01
CA PHE A 134 1.62 11.43 -2.79
C PHE A 134 2.36 12.50 -1.99
N TYR A 135 1.95 12.70 -0.76
CA TYR A 135 2.51 13.69 0.16
C TYR A 135 3.41 13.00 1.19
N TYR A 136 4.55 13.60 1.52
CA TYR A 136 5.45 13.12 2.57
C TYR A 136 6.21 14.30 3.20
N GLY A 137 6.09 14.48 4.52
CA GLY A 137 6.54 15.69 5.19
C GLY A 137 5.90 16.92 4.54
N ASP A 138 6.73 17.87 4.11
CA ASP A 138 6.32 19.10 3.42
C ASP A 138 6.46 18.98 1.88
N GLN A 139 6.69 17.78 1.37
CA GLN A 139 6.89 17.53 -0.05
C GLN A 139 5.73 16.76 -0.65
N SER A 140 5.63 16.83 -1.98
CA SER A 140 4.71 16.01 -2.76
C SER A 140 5.31 15.61 -4.10
N LEU A 141 4.86 14.48 -4.60
CA LEU A 141 5.13 14.03 -5.96
C LEU A 141 3.89 13.34 -6.53
N GLU A 142 3.74 13.34 -7.83
CA GLU A 142 2.68 12.58 -8.47
C GLU A 142 3.11 11.13 -8.65
N VAL A 143 2.25 10.20 -8.24
CA VAL A 143 2.42 8.77 -8.46
C VAL A 143 1.38 8.27 -9.45
N SER A 144 1.83 7.46 -10.40
CA SER A 144 1.06 6.99 -11.56
C SER A 144 1.14 5.47 -11.69
N GLN A 145 0.44 4.93 -12.66
CA GLN A 145 0.49 3.52 -13.04
C GLN A 145 1.94 3.02 -13.15
N GLY A 146 2.27 1.99 -12.39
CA GLY A 146 3.58 1.33 -12.42
C GLY A 146 4.64 1.98 -11.50
N ASP A 147 4.31 3.07 -10.82
CA ASP A 147 5.24 3.66 -9.86
C ASP A 147 5.31 2.82 -8.59
N PHE A 148 6.54 2.41 -8.27
CA PHE A 148 6.86 1.58 -7.12
C PHE A 148 7.66 2.38 -6.09
N LEU A 149 7.05 2.64 -4.94
CA LEU A 149 7.68 3.29 -3.81
C LEU A 149 8.07 2.24 -2.78
N ILE A 150 9.28 2.31 -2.29
CA ILE A 150 9.71 1.55 -1.11
C ILE A 150 10.41 2.49 -0.12
N GLY A 151 10.09 2.34 1.13
CA GLY A 151 10.76 3.05 2.22
C GLY A 151 11.10 2.10 3.36
N ASN A 152 12.18 2.42 4.07
CA ASN A 152 12.46 1.73 5.31
C ASN A 152 11.43 2.11 6.39
N ARG A 153 11.41 1.38 7.49
CA ARG A 153 10.48 1.65 8.58
C ARG A 153 10.57 3.10 9.08
N ASN A 154 11.77 3.69 9.16
CA ASN A 154 11.93 5.05 9.65
C ASN A 154 11.24 6.10 8.77
N PHE A 155 11.22 5.91 7.44
CA PHE A 155 10.49 6.79 6.54
C PHE A 155 9.01 6.88 6.93
N PHE A 156 8.35 5.74 7.03
CA PHE A 156 6.91 5.68 7.28
C PHE A 156 6.51 5.98 8.73
N THR A 157 7.39 5.71 9.70
CA THR A 157 7.11 5.97 11.13
C THR A 157 7.44 7.40 11.56
N LYS A 158 8.43 8.05 10.94
CA LYS A 158 8.86 9.39 11.32
C LYS A 158 8.19 10.49 10.50
N LEU A 159 8.02 10.27 9.20
CA LEU A 159 7.38 11.24 8.30
C LEU A 159 5.89 10.95 8.17
N LYS A 160 5.09 11.99 8.33
CA LYS A 160 3.69 11.92 7.92
C LYS A 160 3.63 11.81 6.40
N HIS A 161 2.78 10.93 5.93
CA HIS A 161 2.54 10.74 4.50
C HIS A 161 1.05 10.54 4.24
N GLY A 162 0.62 10.75 3.00
CA GLY A 162 -0.76 10.64 2.61
C GLY A 162 -0.92 10.66 1.09
N VAL A 163 -2.16 10.48 0.63
CA VAL A 163 -2.48 10.42 -0.80
C VAL A 163 -3.68 11.33 -1.07
N GLY A 164 -3.55 12.17 -2.09
CA GLY A 164 -4.65 12.99 -2.58
C GLY A 164 -5.67 12.21 -3.41
N SER A 165 -6.69 12.91 -3.87
CA SER A 165 -7.73 12.31 -4.71
C SER A 165 -7.16 11.90 -6.08
N PRO A 166 -7.64 10.77 -6.65
CA PRO A 166 -7.17 10.30 -7.93
C PRO A 166 -7.57 11.27 -9.07
N THR A 167 -6.67 11.37 -10.04
CA THR A 167 -6.90 12.08 -11.30
C THR A 167 -6.78 11.07 -12.43
N PRO A 168 -7.77 10.96 -13.33
CA PRO A 168 -7.67 10.08 -14.49
C PRO A 168 -6.39 10.36 -15.27
N ALA A 169 -5.57 9.36 -15.49
CA ALA A 169 -4.35 9.44 -16.27
C ALA A 169 -4.36 8.36 -17.34
N ARG A 170 -3.70 8.64 -18.46
CA ARG A 170 -3.54 7.65 -19.52
C ARG A 170 -2.73 6.48 -19.00
N VAL A 171 -3.28 5.28 -19.16
CA VAL A 171 -2.53 4.02 -18.96
C VAL A 171 -2.38 3.32 -20.30
N GLU A 172 -1.24 2.74 -20.53
CA GLU A 172 -1.03 1.91 -21.71
C GLU A 172 -1.81 0.61 -21.52
N SER A 173 -2.59 0.26 -22.53
CA SER A 173 -3.20 -1.06 -22.61
C SER A 173 -2.10 -2.09 -22.86
N CYS A 174 -2.11 -3.18 -22.15
CA CYS A 174 -1.23 -4.30 -22.51
C CYS A 174 -1.80 -4.96 -23.76
N GLY A 175 -1.02 -4.93 -24.80
CA GLY A 175 -1.04 -5.56 -26.10
C GLY A 175 -1.93 -6.76 -26.40
N TYR A 176 -3.23 -6.63 -26.17
CA TYR A 176 -4.22 -7.49 -26.77
C TYR A 176 -5.06 -6.61 -27.69
N ASP A 177 -4.83 -6.78 -28.99
CA ASP A 177 -5.52 -6.09 -30.10
C ASP A 177 -5.27 -4.57 -30.20
N GLU A 178 -4.29 -4.19 -31.01
CA GLU A 178 -4.03 -2.80 -31.38
C GLU A 178 -5.24 -2.13 -32.07
N GLU A 179 -6.20 -2.87 -32.58
CA GLU A 179 -7.35 -2.33 -33.28
C GLU A 179 -8.51 -1.87 -32.38
N THR A 180 -8.58 -2.36 -31.12
CA THR A 180 -9.71 -2.03 -30.22
C THR A 180 -9.32 -1.29 -28.95
N SER A 181 -8.05 -1.21 -28.60
CA SER A 181 -7.60 -0.61 -27.34
C SER A 181 -7.06 0.78 -27.51
N GLY A 182 -7.96 1.75 -27.50
CA GLY A 182 -7.59 3.15 -27.29
C GLY A 182 -7.01 3.37 -25.87
N PRO A 183 -6.44 4.55 -25.61
CA PRO A 183 -5.89 4.86 -24.29
C PRO A 183 -6.97 4.72 -23.20
N ILE A 184 -6.65 3.97 -22.15
CA ILE A 184 -7.54 3.78 -21.00
C ILE A 184 -7.28 4.92 -20.00
N TYR A 185 -8.36 5.52 -19.49
CA TYR A 185 -8.33 6.52 -18.45
C TYR A 185 -9.09 5.99 -17.22
N PRO A 186 -8.43 5.23 -16.34
CA PRO A 186 -9.11 4.68 -15.19
C PRO A 186 -9.59 5.77 -14.25
N HIS A 187 -10.80 5.60 -13.73
CA HIS A 187 -11.41 6.49 -12.74
C HIS A 187 -11.03 6.10 -11.31
N ALA A 188 -10.54 4.89 -11.12
CA ALA A 188 -10.09 4.37 -9.84
C ALA A 188 -8.55 4.33 -9.79
N ARG A 189 -8.03 4.63 -8.61
CA ARG A 189 -6.64 4.35 -8.25
C ARG A 189 -6.63 3.22 -7.26
N TYR A 190 -5.81 2.23 -7.52
CA TYR A 190 -5.48 1.18 -6.57
C TYR A 190 -4.05 1.40 -6.07
N ASN A 191 -3.86 1.19 -4.79
CA ASN A 191 -2.54 1.22 -4.19
C ASN A 191 -2.31 -0.10 -3.44
N LEU A 192 -1.38 -0.88 -3.93
CA LEU A 192 -0.95 -2.13 -3.33
C LEU A 192 0.16 -1.81 -2.34
N THR A 193 -0.06 -2.09 -1.07
CA THR A 193 0.91 -1.81 0.00
C THR A 193 1.32 -3.10 0.68
N TRP A 194 2.55 -3.54 0.44
CA TRP A 194 3.13 -4.72 1.05
C TRP A 194 3.80 -4.35 2.36
N ARG A 195 3.53 -5.16 3.36
CA ARG A 195 4.03 -5.00 4.73
C ARG A 195 4.48 -6.33 5.29
N THR A 196 5.29 -6.29 6.34
CA THR A 196 5.52 -7.45 7.19
C THR A 196 4.89 -7.19 8.54
N ILE A 197 3.98 -8.07 8.91
CA ILE A 197 3.31 -8.06 10.20
C ILE A 197 3.97 -9.12 11.08
N ALA A 198 4.32 -8.74 12.30
CA ALA A 198 4.78 -9.62 13.36
C ALA A 198 3.61 -9.88 14.33
N PRO A 199 2.87 -11.00 14.19
CA PRO A 199 1.65 -11.25 14.96
C PRO A 199 1.87 -11.26 16.47
N GLU A 200 3.06 -11.62 16.92
CA GLU A 200 3.47 -11.62 18.33
C GLU A 200 3.45 -10.22 18.96
N LEU A 201 3.53 -9.18 18.14
CA LEU A 201 3.46 -7.79 18.59
C LEU A 201 2.04 -7.20 18.58
N THR A 202 1.03 -7.95 18.13
CA THR A 202 -0.36 -7.47 18.08
C THR A 202 -0.90 -7.14 19.48
N GLN A 203 -0.48 -7.89 20.52
CA GLN A 203 -0.87 -7.56 21.89
C GLN A 203 -0.30 -6.22 22.36
N VAL A 204 0.93 -5.90 21.98
CA VAL A 204 1.54 -4.58 22.25
C VAL A 204 0.72 -3.47 21.64
N GLN A 205 0.19 -3.67 20.43
CA GLN A 205 -0.69 -2.71 19.78
C GLN A 205 -2.01 -2.54 20.52
N ARG A 206 -2.61 -3.65 20.99
CA ARG A 206 -3.85 -3.60 21.78
C ARG A 206 -3.67 -2.83 23.08
N ASP A 207 -2.58 -3.07 23.79
CA ASP A 207 -2.26 -2.39 25.04
C ASP A 207 -2.06 -0.88 24.80
N ARG A 208 -1.40 -0.51 23.70
CA ARG A 208 -1.23 0.88 23.27
C ARG A 208 -2.56 1.57 22.95
N ASP A 209 -3.46 0.88 22.27
CA ASP A 209 -4.80 1.40 21.96
C ASP A 209 -5.62 1.60 23.23
N GLN A 210 -5.57 0.65 24.16
CA GLN A 210 -6.25 0.78 25.46
C GLN A 210 -5.75 1.98 26.27
N ALA A 211 -4.44 2.19 26.31
CA ALA A 211 -3.84 3.35 26.99
C ALA A 211 -4.35 4.68 26.40
N LYS A 212 -4.38 4.78 25.05
CA LYS A 212 -4.92 5.97 24.38
C LYS A 212 -6.39 6.23 24.71
N TRP A 213 -7.21 5.17 24.83
CA TRP A 213 -8.62 5.30 25.22
C TRP A 213 -8.77 5.73 26.67
N ALA A 214 -7.96 5.19 27.58
CA ALA A 214 -7.99 5.58 29.00
C ALA A 214 -7.67 7.08 29.19
N ASP A 215 -6.71 7.60 28.44
CA ASP A 215 -6.36 9.02 28.48
C ASP A 215 -7.43 9.94 27.88
N CYS A 216 -8.33 9.41 27.08
CA CYS A 216 -9.42 10.16 26.45
C CYS A 216 -10.75 10.05 27.21
N MET A 217 -10.87 9.19 28.22
CA MET A 217 -12.09 9.04 29.02
C MET A 217 -12.20 10.18 30.03
N PRO A 218 -13.38 10.82 30.15
CA PRO A 218 -13.61 11.78 31.22
C PRO A 218 -13.49 11.09 32.58
N LEU A 219 -12.82 11.77 33.53
CA LEU A 219 -12.63 11.29 34.91
C LEU A 219 -13.94 10.91 35.63
N GLU A 220 -15.09 11.37 35.11
CA GLU A 220 -16.43 11.11 35.67
C GLU A 220 -16.99 9.71 35.33
N LEU A 221 -16.29 8.92 34.51
CA LEU A 221 -16.69 7.56 34.12
C LEU A 221 -15.72 6.46 34.64
N LEU A 222 -14.72 6.84 35.43
CA LEU A 222 -13.82 5.96 36.19
C LEU A 222 -14.28 5.91 37.66
#